data_cb343cc83bada943a51d4ef8abddaf56
#
_entry.id   cb343cc83bada943a51d4ef8abddaf56
#
_cell.length_a   1.000
_cell.length_b   1.000
_cell.length_c   1.000
_cell.angle_alpha   90.00
_cell.angle_beta   90.00
_cell.angle_gamma   90.00
#
_symmetry.space_group_name_H-M   'P 1'
#
loop_
_entity.id
_entity.type
_entity.pdbx_description
1 polymer ?
#
loop_
_entity_poly.entity_id
_entity_poly.type
_entity_poly.pdbx_seq_one_letter_code
_entity_poly.pdbx_strand_id
1 'polypeptide(L)'
;SRGLGDVYKRQVADKAKNFISKNKKVFLWFGLGLMVVLLLSAGISSCTAMFASTGSAVIATSYLSEDEAMLGAEAQYVGMEAELQGYLDNYESTHSYDEYHFDLDEIEHDPYVLISILSALHEGEFTLSEVQGTLEMLFEKQYILTEEVVVETRYRWETEYDSEGNPYQVRVPYDYYICYVTLENFDLSHVPVYIMSEDQLSMYSAYMSALGNREDLFPGSSYVDKYIENPPADYDVPAEYLDDATFSALLTEAEKYLGYPYVWGGSSPDTSFDCSGFVSYVLTNSGLVNTGRLGAQGLYNICTPISSPQPGDLVFFQGTYDTSGVSHVGIYVGDQVMLHCGDPIQYTSLNSSYWQSHFYAYGRPPY
;
A
#
# COMPACT_ATOMS: atom_id res chain seq x y z
N SER A 1 -3.52 13.00 -18.93
CA SER A 1 -3.30 11.80 -18.09
C SER A 1 -4.32 11.59 -16.96
N ARG A 2 -5.24 12.55 -16.66
CA ARG A 2 -6.29 12.38 -15.62
C ARG A 2 -7.44 11.42 -16.01
N GLY A 3 -7.55 10.99 -17.24
CA GLY A 3 -8.69 10.20 -17.74
C GLY A 3 -8.55 8.68 -17.61
N LEU A 4 -7.32 8.14 -17.65
CA LEU A 4 -7.10 6.68 -17.59
C LEU A 4 -7.34 6.09 -16.19
N GLY A 5 -6.91 6.79 -15.13
CA GLY A 5 -7.15 6.36 -13.75
C GLY A 5 -8.63 6.25 -13.38
N ASP A 6 -9.47 7.15 -13.91
CA ASP A 6 -10.92 7.12 -13.65
C ASP A 6 -11.65 6.02 -14.43
N VAL A 7 -11.16 5.65 -15.60
CA VAL A 7 -11.69 4.52 -16.38
C VAL A 7 -11.33 3.20 -15.70
N TYR A 8 -10.10 3.07 -15.23
CA TYR A 8 -9.63 1.89 -14.49
C TYR A 8 -10.39 1.72 -13.15
N LYS A 9 -10.52 2.79 -12.36
CA LYS A 9 -11.32 2.77 -11.11
C LYS A 9 -12.77 2.32 -11.34
N ARG A 10 -13.40 2.75 -12.43
CA ARG A 10 -14.76 2.32 -12.79
C ARG A 10 -14.82 0.85 -13.19
N GLN A 11 -13.85 0.36 -13.97
CA GLN A 11 -13.81 -1.05 -14.36
C GLN A 11 -13.56 -1.99 -13.18
N VAL A 12 -12.69 -1.59 -12.23
CA VAL A 12 -12.42 -2.36 -11.01
C VAL A 12 -13.65 -2.37 -10.10
N ALA A 13 -14.31 -1.22 -9.90
CA ALA A 13 -15.53 -1.13 -9.11
C ALA A 13 -16.68 -1.96 -9.70
N ASP A 14 -16.82 -2.02 -11.03
CA ASP A 14 -17.87 -2.81 -11.68
C ASP A 14 -17.56 -4.32 -11.62
N LYS A 15 -16.29 -4.74 -11.73
CA LYS A 15 -15.89 -6.14 -11.51
C LYS A 15 -16.08 -6.56 -10.06
N ALA A 16 -15.72 -5.71 -9.09
CA ALA A 16 -15.94 -5.96 -7.67
C ALA A 16 -17.44 -6.07 -7.33
N LYS A 17 -18.29 -5.15 -7.85
CA LYS A 17 -19.76 -5.25 -7.70
C LYS A 17 -20.33 -6.54 -8.27
N ASN A 18 -19.82 -6.99 -9.41
CA ASN A 18 -20.26 -8.24 -10.03
C ASN A 18 -19.84 -9.47 -9.22
N PHE A 19 -18.65 -9.46 -8.62
CA PHE A 19 -18.16 -10.53 -7.75
C PHE A 19 -18.97 -10.61 -6.46
N ILE A 20 -19.22 -9.47 -5.80
CA ILE A 20 -20.07 -9.39 -4.58
C ILE A 20 -21.51 -9.83 -4.91
N SER A 21 -22.06 -9.42 -6.05
CA SER A 21 -23.42 -9.80 -6.44
C SER A 21 -23.57 -11.29 -6.71
N LYS A 22 -22.51 -11.95 -7.19
CA LYS A 22 -22.50 -13.38 -7.51
C LYS A 22 -22.41 -14.26 -6.25
N ASN A 23 -21.84 -13.73 -5.17
CA ASN A 23 -21.58 -14.46 -3.92
C ASN A 23 -22.49 -14.04 -2.74
N LYS A 24 -23.56 -13.27 -2.98
CA LYS A 24 -24.49 -12.78 -1.94
C LYS A 24 -24.98 -13.82 -0.94
N LYS A 25 -25.15 -15.08 -1.37
CA LYS A 25 -25.61 -16.16 -0.48
C LYS A 25 -24.54 -16.58 0.53
N VAL A 26 -23.27 -16.54 0.14
CA VAL A 26 -22.16 -16.90 1.04
C VAL A 26 -22.03 -15.83 2.13
N PHE A 27 -22.11 -14.56 1.77
CA PHE A 27 -22.09 -13.45 2.73
C PHE A 27 -23.28 -13.45 3.70
N LEU A 28 -24.47 -13.87 3.23
CA LEU A 28 -25.66 -13.96 4.10
C LEU A 28 -25.52 -15.05 5.17
N TRP A 29 -24.96 -16.21 4.82
CA TRP A 29 -24.73 -17.31 5.75
C TRP A 29 -23.61 -17.01 6.74
N PHE A 30 -22.59 -16.25 6.31
CA PHE A 30 -21.47 -15.83 7.16
C PHE A 30 -21.92 -14.82 8.21
N GLY A 31 -22.72 -13.82 7.83
CA GLY A 31 -23.31 -12.86 8.77
C GLY A 31 -24.21 -13.54 9.81
N LEU A 32 -24.93 -14.58 9.40
CA LEU A 32 -25.79 -15.37 10.33
C LEU A 32 -24.94 -16.21 11.30
N GLY A 33 -23.84 -16.81 10.82
CA GLY A 33 -22.89 -17.57 11.64
C GLY A 33 -22.20 -16.70 12.69
N LEU A 34 -21.75 -15.52 12.29
CA LEU A 34 -21.10 -14.53 13.19
C LEU A 34 -22.08 -14.05 14.27
N MET A 35 -23.36 -13.82 13.90
CA MET A 35 -24.41 -13.42 14.84
C MET A 35 -24.69 -14.51 15.88
N VAL A 36 -24.66 -15.78 15.50
CA VAL A 36 -24.81 -16.91 16.40
C VAL A 36 -23.64 -17.04 17.37
N VAL A 37 -22.41 -16.84 16.88
CA VAL A 37 -21.19 -16.86 17.73
C VAL A 37 -21.21 -15.70 18.74
N LEU A 38 -21.62 -14.50 18.33
CA LEU A 38 -21.76 -13.35 19.23
C LEU A 38 -22.87 -13.55 20.28
N LEU A 39 -23.96 -14.22 19.94
CA LEU A 39 -25.04 -14.51 20.89
C LEU A 39 -24.66 -15.62 21.89
N LEU A 40 -23.82 -16.57 21.50
CA LEU A 40 -23.30 -17.61 22.38
C LEU A 40 -22.19 -17.10 23.31
N SER A 41 -21.44 -16.08 22.92
CA SER A 41 -20.39 -15.48 23.76
C SER A 41 -20.92 -14.53 24.82
N ALA A 42 -22.13 -14.00 24.69
CA ALA A 42 -22.77 -13.11 25.65
C ALA A 42 -23.22 -13.82 26.95
N GLY A 43 -23.15 -15.15 27.03
CA GLY A 43 -23.68 -15.97 28.12
C GLY A 43 -22.71 -16.43 29.19
N ILE A 44 -21.39 -16.14 29.08
CA ILE A 44 -20.39 -16.59 30.09
C ILE A 44 -19.71 -15.36 30.68
N SER A 45 -20.28 -14.91 31.77
CA SER A 45 -19.89 -13.73 32.55
C SER A 45 -18.71 -13.99 33.49
N SER A 46 -17.80 -13.02 33.52
CA SER A 46 -17.08 -12.53 34.68
C SER A 46 -16.21 -13.53 35.47
N CYS A 47 -14.97 -13.79 35.04
CA CYS A 47 -13.75 -13.93 35.86
C CYS A 47 -12.49 -14.34 35.09
N THR A 48 -12.50 -14.37 33.77
CA THR A 48 -11.31 -14.77 32.98
C THR A 48 -10.81 -13.67 32.03
N ALA A 49 -11.20 -12.43 32.24
CA ALA A 49 -10.97 -11.34 31.31
C ALA A 49 -9.50 -10.84 31.22
N MET A 50 -8.62 -11.23 32.13
CA MET A 50 -7.22 -10.76 32.11
C MET A 50 -6.22 -11.69 31.41
N PHE A 51 -6.57 -12.96 31.17
CA PHE A 51 -5.69 -13.89 30.45
C PHE A 51 -6.16 -14.18 29.00
N ALA A 52 -7.37 -13.74 28.63
CA ALA A 52 -7.91 -13.99 27.31
C ALA A 52 -7.52 -12.92 26.26
N SER A 53 -7.10 -11.72 26.68
CA SER A 53 -6.84 -10.62 25.74
C SER A 53 -5.52 -10.79 24.96
N THR A 54 -4.45 -11.24 25.62
CA THR A 54 -3.15 -11.44 24.96
C THR A 54 -3.13 -12.67 24.05
N GLY A 55 -3.75 -13.77 24.47
CA GLY A 55 -3.81 -15.00 23.66
C GLY A 55 -4.70 -14.88 22.43
N SER A 56 -5.81 -14.17 22.53
CA SER A 56 -6.70 -13.94 21.35
C SER A 56 -6.13 -12.92 20.37
N ALA A 57 -5.37 -11.93 20.82
CA ALA A 57 -4.70 -10.98 19.95
C ALA A 57 -3.62 -11.67 19.10
N VAL A 58 -2.78 -12.51 19.72
CA VAL A 58 -1.74 -13.26 19.02
C VAL A 58 -2.34 -14.22 17.97
N ILE A 59 -3.44 -14.92 18.29
CA ILE A 59 -4.12 -15.80 17.32
C ILE A 59 -4.72 -14.99 16.17
N ALA A 60 -5.27 -13.82 16.43
CA ALA A 60 -5.86 -12.97 15.40
C ALA A 60 -4.84 -12.36 14.43
N THR A 61 -3.57 -12.28 14.82
CA THR A 61 -2.47 -11.71 14.01
C THR A 61 -1.55 -12.76 13.40
N SER A 62 -1.76 -14.06 13.71
CA SER A 62 -0.91 -15.15 13.20
C SER A 62 -1.44 -15.71 11.89
N TYR A 63 -0.54 -15.99 10.95
CA TYR A 63 -0.89 -16.80 9.79
C TYR A 63 -1.30 -18.21 10.24
N LEU A 64 -2.42 -18.69 9.68
CA LEU A 64 -2.98 -20.01 10.01
C LEU A 64 -2.66 -21.07 8.95
N SER A 65 -2.26 -20.64 7.75
CA SER A 65 -1.90 -21.54 6.64
C SER A 65 -0.61 -22.29 6.93
N GLU A 66 -0.51 -23.51 6.40
CA GLU A 66 0.71 -24.31 6.45
C GLU A 66 1.85 -23.64 5.65
N ASP A 67 3.08 -23.82 6.10
CA ASP A 67 4.28 -23.24 5.45
C ASP A 67 4.36 -23.60 3.97
N GLU A 68 4.02 -24.84 3.61
CA GLU A 68 4.02 -25.30 2.21
C GLU A 68 3.07 -24.48 1.33
N ALA A 69 1.92 -24.08 1.85
CA ALA A 69 0.96 -23.27 1.11
C ALA A 69 1.47 -21.83 0.94
N MET A 70 2.01 -21.23 1.99
CA MET A 70 2.54 -19.87 1.96
C MET A 70 3.78 -19.75 1.08
N LEU A 71 4.77 -20.60 1.29
CA LEU A 71 6.01 -20.63 0.48
C LEU A 71 5.72 -21.02 -0.98
N GLY A 72 4.72 -21.88 -1.21
CA GLY A 72 4.29 -22.27 -2.54
C GLY A 72 3.61 -21.12 -3.29
N ALA A 73 2.77 -20.33 -2.62
CA ALA A 73 2.13 -19.15 -3.18
C ALA A 73 3.15 -18.08 -3.56
N GLU A 74 4.10 -17.81 -2.68
CA GLU A 74 5.23 -16.91 -2.94
C GLU A 74 6.07 -17.37 -4.13
N ALA A 75 6.49 -18.63 -4.15
CA ALA A 75 7.28 -19.17 -5.25
C ALA A 75 6.55 -19.08 -6.60
N GLN A 76 5.23 -19.23 -6.61
CA GLN A 76 4.42 -19.06 -7.81
C GLN A 76 4.36 -17.61 -8.26
N TYR A 77 4.19 -16.66 -7.35
CA TYR A 77 4.15 -15.23 -7.68
C TYR A 77 5.49 -14.76 -8.24
N VAL A 78 6.60 -15.13 -7.60
CA VAL A 78 7.96 -14.91 -8.13
C VAL A 78 8.15 -15.53 -9.52
N GLY A 79 7.54 -16.71 -9.75
CA GLY A 79 7.56 -17.36 -11.07
C GLY A 79 6.86 -16.49 -12.14
N MET A 80 5.71 -15.90 -11.83
CA MET A 80 4.99 -14.99 -12.73
C MET A 80 5.80 -13.72 -13.00
N GLU A 81 6.45 -13.16 -11.99
CA GLU A 81 7.36 -12.01 -12.14
C GLU A 81 8.55 -12.34 -13.04
N ALA A 82 9.15 -13.51 -12.87
CA ALA A 82 10.24 -13.97 -13.71
C ALA A 82 9.81 -14.18 -15.18
N GLU A 83 8.58 -14.62 -15.43
CA GLU A 83 8.01 -14.72 -16.78
C GLU A 83 7.81 -13.34 -17.41
N LEU A 84 7.29 -12.37 -16.66
CA LEU A 84 7.12 -10.99 -17.12
C LEU A 84 8.48 -10.35 -17.42
N GLN A 85 9.45 -10.50 -16.52
CA GLN A 85 10.83 -10.01 -16.73
C GLN A 85 11.44 -10.63 -17.99
N GLY A 86 11.30 -11.96 -18.14
CA GLY A 86 11.80 -12.67 -19.32
C GLY A 86 11.14 -12.23 -20.63
N TYR A 87 9.85 -11.88 -20.60
CA TYR A 87 9.15 -11.28 -21.74
C TYR A 87 9.75 -9.94 -22.13
N LEU A 88 9.95 -9.05 -21.16
CA LEU A 88 10.51 -7.71 -21.39
C LEU A 88 11.98 -7.77 -21.84
N ASP A 89 12.79 -8.63 -21.23
CA ASP A 89 14.21 -8.81 -21.59
C ASP A 89 14.39 -9.28 -23.04
N ASN A 90 13.42 -10.02 -23.58
CA ASN A 90 13.45 -10.55 -24.94
C ASN A 90 12.58 -9.74 -25.91
N TYR A 91 12.00 -8.63 -25.49
CA TYR A 91 10.99 -7.91 -26.26
C TYR A 91 11.47 -7.50 -27.65
N GLU A 92 12.62 -6.83 -27.75
CA GLU A 92 13.19 -6.40 -29.04
C GLU A 92 13.53 -7.58 -29.96
N SER A 93 13.93 -8.72 -29.40
CA SER A 93 14.29 -9.91 -30.18
C SER A 93 13.08 -10.67 -30.73
N THR A 94 11.91 -10.50 -30.12
CA THR A 94 10.66 -11.18 -30.45
C THR A 94 9.70 -10.32 -31.27
N HIS A 95 9.97 -9.01 -31.39
CA HIS A 95 9.19 -8.04 -32.15
C HIS A 95 10.03 -7.40 -33.26
N SER A 96 9.36 -6.81 -34.24
CA SER A 96 10.02 -6.26 -35.41
C SER A 96 9.52 -4.83 -35.65
N TYR A 97 9.94 -3.92 -34.81
CA TYR A 97 9.73 -2.48 -34.97
C TYR A 97 11.07 -1.79 -35.30
N ASP A 98 10.99 -0.58 -35.84
CA ASP A 98 12.19 0.17 -36.24
C ASP A 98 12.84 0.90 -35.05
N GLU A 99 12.06 1.22 -34.03
CA GLU A 99 12.50 1.94 -32.83
C GLU A 99 11.70 1.48 -31.60
N TYR A 100 12.36 1.38 -30.43
CA TYR A 100 11.75 0.98 -29.17
C TYR A 100 12.03 2.00 -28.08
N HIS A 101 11.01 2.30 -27.29
CA HIS A 101 11.09 3.11 -26.09
C HIS A 101 10.51 2.33 -24.92
N PHE A 102 11.32 2.15 -23.88
CA PHE A 102 10.92 1.45 -22.66
C PHE A 102 10.80 2.42 -21.51
N ASP A 103 9.70 2.36 -20.79
CA ASP A 103 9.45 3.03 -19.50
C ASP A 103 8.94 1.96 -18.54
N LEU A 104 9.85 1.35 -17.78
CA LEU A 104 9.60 0.14 -17.02
C LEU A 104 9.89 0.39 -15.55
N ASP A 105 8.86 0.20 -14.71
CA ASP A 105 9.02 0.11 -13.28
C ASP A 105 9.70 -1.22 -12.90
N GLU A 106 10.27 -1.28 -11.70
CA GLU A 106 10.87 -2.49 -11.15
C GLU A 106 9.82 -3.59 -10.94
N ILE A 107 10.17 -4.84 -11.27
CA ILE A 107 9.32 -6.01 -11.06
C ILE A 107 9.71 -6.61 -9.71
N GLU A 108 8.98 -6.25 -8.68
CA GLU A 108 9.20 -6.72 -7.31
C GLU A 108 7.92 -6.61 -6.47
N HIS A 109 7.82 -7.45 -5.45
CA HIS A 109 6.82 -7.35 -4.39
C HIS A 109 7.43 -7.76 -3.06
N ASP A 110 6.73 -7.49 -1.95
CA ASP A 110 7.12 -8.02 -0.66
C ASP A 110 6.29 -9.26 -0.30
N PRO A 111 6.92 -10.39 0.09
CA PRO A 111 6.23 -11.64 0.37
C PRO A 111 5.26 -11.55 1.55
N TYR A 112 5.53 -10.74 2.58
CA TYR A 112 4.59 -10.56 3.69
C TYR A 112 3.33 -9.83 3.26
N VAL A 113 3.44 -8.88 2.33
CA VAL A 113 2.28 -8.23 1.71
C VAL A 113 1.43 -9.26 1.00
N LEU A 114 2.04 -10.11 0.17
CA LEU A 114 1.34 -11.17 -0.56
C LEU A 114 0.61 -12.13 0.38
N ILE A 115 1.32 -12.69 1.35
CA ILE A 115 0.73 -13.69 2.27
C ILE A 115 -0.33 -13.07 3.18
N SER A 116 -0.15 -11.82 3.62
CA SER A 116 -1.17 -11.09 4.38
C SER A 116 -2.43 -10.83 3.56
N ILE A 117 -2.31 -10.50 2.27
CA ILE A 117 -3.44 -10.36 1.35
C ILE A 117 -4.18 -11.69 1.19
N LEU A 118 -3.45 -12.76 0.92
CA LEU A 118 -4.05 -14.09 0.75
C LEU A 118 -4.76 -14.54 2.01
N SER A 119 -4.12 -14.40 3.18
CA SER A 119 -4.71 -14.73 4.47
C SER A 119 -5.98 -13.94 4.75
N ALA A 120 -6.00 -12.64 4.47
CA ALA A 120 -7.17 -11.81 4.70
C ALA A 120 -8.31 -12.12 3.72
N LEU A 121 -8.02 -12.39 2.44
CA LEU A 121 -9.03 -12.72 1.43
C LEU A 121 -9.64 -14.12 1.64
N HIS A 122 -8.88 -15.06 2.23
CA HIS A 122 -9.29 -16.44 2.47
C HIS A 122 -9.64 -16.72 3.95
N GLU A 123 -9.90 -15.67 4.73
CA GLU A 123 -10.40 -15.77 6.11
C GLU A 123 -9.45 -16.49 7.09
N GLY A 124 -8.14 -16.36 6.85
CA GLY A 124 -7.07 -16.80 7.74
C GLY A 124 -6.29 -18.01 7.25
N GLU A 125 -6.92 -19.01 6.65
CA GLU A 125 -6.27 -20.23 6.19
C GLU A 125 -6.54 -20.47 4.71
N PHE A 126 -5.51 -20.88 3.97
CA PHE A 126 -5.64 -21.23 2.55
C PHE A 126 -4.69 -22.39 2.17
N THR A 127 -5.02 -23.07 1.11
CA THR A 127 -4.15 -24.00 0.40
C THR A 127 -3.66 -23.39 -0.91
N LEU A 128 -2.53 -23.85 -1.43
CA LEU A 128 -1.98 -23.35 -2.69
C LEU A 128 -2.98 -23.47 -3.86
N SER A 129 -3.78 -24.53 -3.88
CA SER A 129 -4.79 -24.73 -4.94
C SER A 129 -5.97 -23.74 -4.90
N GLU A 130 -6.30 -23.24 -3.71
CA GLU A 130 -7.40 -22.29 -3.53
C GLU A 130 -7.02 -20.88 -3.96
N VAL A 131 -5.76 -20.52 -3.86
CA VAL A 131 -5.28 -19.17 -4.12
C VAL A 131 -4.85 -18.90 -5.55
N GLN A 132 -4.83 -19.90 -6.45
CA GLN A 132 -4.36 -19.75 -7.84
C GLN A 132 -5.00 -18.54 -8.56
N GLY A 133 -6.32 -18.47 -8.56
CA GLY A 133 -7.04 -17.36 -9.20
C GLY A 133 -6.85 -16.02 -8.47
N THR A 134 -6.53 -16.06 -7.18
CA THR A 134 -6.23 -14.85 -6.41
C THR A 134 -4.84 -14.33 -6.78
N LEU A 135 -3.84 -15.20 -6.92
CA LEU A 135 -2.50 -14.82 -7.37
C LEU A 135 -2.53 -14.17 -8.76
N GLU A 136 -3.24 -14.77 -9.72
CA GLU A 136 -3.43 -14.21 -11.06
C GLU A 136 -4.10 -12.82 -10.98
N MET A 137 -5.17 -12.69 -10.21
CA MET A 137 -5.88 -11.43 -10.03
C MET A 137 -5.00 -10.35 -9.40
N LEU A 138 -4.19 -10.69 -8.40
CA LEU A 138 -3.27 -9.75 -7.76
C LEU A 138 -2.17 -9.31 -8.73
N PHE A 139 -1.60 -10.23 -9.47
CA PHE A 139 -0.57 -9.96 -10.48
C PHE A 139 -1.08 -9.00 -11.57
N GLU A 140 -2.28 -9.25 -12.12
CA GLU A 140 -2.92 -8.35 -13.10
C GLU A 140 -3.24 -6.96 -12.55
N LYS A 141 -3.34 -6.82 -11.23
CA LYS A 141 -3.59 -5.53 -10.59
C LYS A 141 -2.32 -4.78 -10.25
N GLN A 142 -1.27 -5.50 -9.91
CA GLN A 142 0.02 -4.91 -9.60
C GLN A 142 0.73 -4.47 -10.87
N TYR A 143 0.81 -5.32 -11.88
CA TYR A 143 1.58 -5.06 -13.10
C TYR A 143 0.66 -4.71 -14.27
N ILE A 144 0.84 -3.50 -14.81
CA ILE A 144 0.08 -3.00 -15.96
C ILE A 144 1.06 -2.76 -17.10
N LEU A 145 1.12 -3.73 -18.02
CA LEU A 145 1.91 -3.62 -19.24
C LEU A 145 1.08 -2.95 -20.33
N THR A 146 1.62 -1.89 -20.93
CA THR A 146 1.03 -1.18 -22.06
C THR A 146 2.00 -1.14 -23.22
N GLU A 147 1.52 -1.50 -24.40
CA GLU A 147 2.27 -1.51 -25.65
C GLU A 147 1.55 -0.62 -26.65
N GLU A 148 2.23 0.42 -27.14
CA GLU A 148 1.69 1.35 -28.12
C GLU A 148 2.62 1.46 -29.31
N VAL A 149 2.08 1.23 -30.53
CA VAL A 149 2.83 1.36 -31.77
C VAL A 149 2.39 2.60 -32.53
N VAL A 150 3.31 3.52 -32.72
CA VAL A 150 3.12 4.73 -33.53
C VAL A 150 3.79 4.53 -34.89
N VAL A 151 3.05 4.85 -35.95
CA VAL A 151 3.57 4.75 -37.33
C VAL A 151 3.83 6.15 -37.87
N GLU A 152 5.08 6.40 -38.25
CA GLU A 152 5.51 7.63 -38.90
C GLU A 152 5.83 7.39 -40.36
N THR A 153 5.40 8.28 -41.26
CA THR A 153 5.87 8.23 -42.64
C THR A 153 7.22 8.93 -42.74
N ARG A 154 8.27 8.17 -42.97
CA ARG A 154 9.63 8.66 -43.26
C ARG A 154 9.96 8.52 -44.73
N TYR A 155 11.06 9.10 -45.17
CA TYR A 155 11.44 9.11 -46.56
C TYR A 155 12.91 8.70 -46.68
N ARG A 156 13.19 7.87 -47.69
CA ARG A 156 14.54 7.51 -48.08
C ARG A 156 14.80 7.89 -49.53
N TRP A 157 16.05 8.10 -49.88
CA TRP A 157 16.46 8.33 -51.26
C TRP A 157 16.80 6.99 -51.89
N GLU A 158 16.17 6.72 -53.03
CA GLU A 158 16.44 5.54 -53.85
C GLU A 158 16.97 5.99 -55.20
N THR A 159 17.90 5.19 -55.78
CA THR A 159 18.42 5.46 -57.12
C THR A 159 17.57 4.72 -58.11
N GLU A 160 16.89 5.47 -58.96
CA GLU A 160 16.22 4.93 -60.15
C GLU A 160 17.02 5.29 -61.41
N TYR A 161 16.70 4.61 -62.50
CA TYR A 161 17.37 4.83 -63.80
C TYR A 161 16.33 5.26 -64.81
N ASP A 162 16.66 6.30 -65.59
CA ASP A 162 15.82 6.73 -66.72
C ASP A 162 15.89 5.74 -67.88
N SER A 163 15.14 6.00 -68.96
CA SER A 163 15.08 5.13 -70.16
C SER A 163 16.41 5.06 -70.91
N GLU A 164 17.37 5.97 -70.61
CA GLU A 164 18.70 6.03 -71.21
C GLU A 164 19.77 5.38 -70.29
N GLY A 165 19.35 4.89 -69.09
CA GLY A 165 20.22 4.24 -68.12
C GLY A 165 20.99 5.21 -67.20
N ASN A 166 20.62 6.50 -67.14
CA ASN A 166 21.22 7.46 -66.23
C ASN A 166 20.57 7.38 -64.86
N PRO A 167 21.37 7.36 -63.75
CA PRO A 167 20.84 7.31 -62.41
C PRO A 167 20.27 8.67 -61.98
N TYR A 168 19.11 8.66 -61.34
CA TYR A 168 18.53 9.81 -60.65
C TYR A 168 17.98 9.41 -59.28
N GLN A 169 17.92 10.39 -58.34
CA GLN A 169 17.45 10.12 -56.99
C GLN A 169 15.95 10.42 -56.85
N VAL A 170 15.20 9.48 -56.34
CA VAL A 170 13.80 9.64 -56.00
C VAL A 170 13.60 9.56 -54.49
N ARG A 171 12.70 10.36 -53.95
CA ARG A 171 12.31 10.32 -52.54
C ARG A 171 11.13 9.40 -52.36
N VAL A 172 11.38 8.25 -51.72
CA VAL A 172 10.37 7.21 -51.54
C VAL A 172 9.87 7.22 -50.11
N PRO A 173 8.56 7.33 -49.86
CA PRO A 173 8.01 7.21 -48.52
C PRO A 173 8.05 5.74 -48.06
N TYR A 174 8.25 5.57 -46.76
CA TYR A 174 8.11 4.27 -46.07
C TYR A 174 7.55 4.46 -44.66
N ASP A 175 6.87 3.46 -44.15
CA ASP A 175 6.36 3.44 -42.82
C ASP A 175 7.49 3.08 -41.84
N TYR A 176 7.60 3.86 -40.75
CA TYR A 176 8.55 3.68 -39.69
C TYR A 176 7.78 3.43 -38.39
N TYR A 177 8.01 2.28 -37.76
CA TYR A 177 7.25 1.81 -36.61
C TYR A 177 8.04 2.07 -35.34
N ILE A 178 7.45 2.85 -34.45
CA ILE A 178 7.98 3.17 -33.13
C ILE A 178 7.12 2.48 -32.09
N CYS A 179 7.71 1.61 -31.28
CA CYS A 179 7.01 0.90 -30.22
C CYS A 179 7.37 1.52 -28.85
N TYR A 180 6.36 1.88 -28.08
CA TYR A 180 6.45 2.32 -26.70
C TYR A 180 5.97 1.19 -25.81
N VAL A 181 6.82 0.73 -24.90
CA VAL A 181 6.52 -0.32 -23.93
C VAL A 181 6.61 0.30 -22.54
N THR A 182 5.50 0.32 -21.85
CA THR A 182 5.40 0.87 -20.49
C THR A 182 4.95 -0.22 -19.53
N LEU A 183 5.70 -0.44 -18.46
CA LEU A 183 5.30 -1.27 -17.35
C LEU A 183 5.08 -0.38 -16.12
N GLU A 184 3.86 -0.38 -15.58
CA GLU A 184 3.55 0.24 -14.30
C GLU A 184 3.48 -0.84 -13.22
N ASN A 185 4.27 -0.69 -12.14
CA ASN A 185 4.12 -1.47 -10.90
C ASN A 185 3.30 -0.64 -9.90
N PHE A 186 2.05 -1.06 -9.66
CA PHE A 186 1.13 -0.37 -8.76
C PHE A 186 1.43 -0.62 -7.28
N ASP A 187 2.49 -1.29 -6.95
CA ASP A 187 2.86 -1.77 -5.61
C ASP A 187 1.75 -2.65 -4.97
N LEU A 188 2.09 -3.88 -4.70
CA LEU A 188 1.12 -4.87 -4.18
C LEU A 188 0.47 -4.42 -2.86
N SER A 189 1.18 -3.65 -2.03
CA SER A 189 0.66 -3.11 -0.76
C SER A 189 -0.50 -2.12 -0.94
N HIS A 190 -0.66 -1.53 -2.12
CA HIS A 190 -1.74 -0.61 -2.43
C HIS A 190 -3.04 -1.32 -2.89
N VAL A 191 -2.94 -2.57 -3.33
CA VAL A 191 -4.07 -3.33 -3.88
C VAL A 191 -5.17 -3.61 -2.86
N PRO A 192 -4.89 -3.92 -1.57
CA PRO A 192 -5.91 -4.26 -0.57
C PRO A 192 -7.06 -3.27 -0.47
N VAL A 193 -6.79 -1.97 -0.48
CA VAL A 193 -7.84 -0.93 -0.34
C VAL A 193 -8.85 -0.91 -1.48
N TYR A 194 -8.56 -1.55 -2.62
CA TYR A 194 -9.43 -1.60 -3.79
C TYR A 194 -10.20 -2.91 -3.93
N ILE A 195 -9.80 -3.95 -3.19
CA ILE A 195 -10.37 -5.30 -3.37
C ILE A 195 -10.99 -5.89 -2.12
N MET A 196 -10.61 -5.39 -0.92
CA MET A 196 -11.04 -5.92 0.38
C MET A 196 -12.25 -5.18 0.92
N SER A 197 -13.06 -5.87 1.72
CA SER A 197 -14.03 -5.27 2.63
C SER A 197 -13.31 -4.62 3.82
N GLU A 198 -14.02 -3.80 4.62
CA GLU A 198 -13.47 -3.21 5.84
C GLU A 198 -12.94 -4.28 6.82
N ASP A 199 -13.68 -5.40 7.00
CA ASP A 199 -13.25 -6.49 7.86
C ASP A 199 -11.97 -7.17 7.33
N GLN A 200 -11.89 -7.43 6.03
CA GLN A 200 -10.71 -8.01 5.40
C GLN A 200 -9.50 -7.07 5.45
N LEU A 201 -9.73 -5.77 5.25
CA LEU A 201 -8.67 -4.76 5.35
C LEU A 201 -8.14 -4.66 6.79
N SER A 202 -9.03 -4.77 7.78
CA SER A 202 -8.64 -4.86 9.20
C SER A 202 -7.79 -6.10 9.49
N MET A 203 -8.18 -7.27 8.95
CA MET A 203 -7.39 -8.50 9.06
C MET A 203 -6.02 -8.37 8.39
N TYR A 204 -5.98 -7.85 7.17
CA TYR A 204 -4.72 -7.57 6.45
C TYR A 204 -3.79 -6.69 7.28
N SER A 205 -4.31 -5.60 7.83
CA SER A 205 -3.56 -4.69 8.68
C SER A 205 -3.02 -5.36 9.94
N ALA A 206 -3.81 -6.24 10.56
CA ALA A 206 -3.38 -7.03 11.72
C ALA A 206 -2.24 -8.00 11.37
N TYR A 207 -2.32 -8.69 10.22
CA TYR A 207 -1.24 -9.55 9.74
C TYR A 207 0.04 -8.75 9.46
N MET A 208 -0.06 -7.62 8.75
CA MET A 208 1.10 -6.78 8.44
C MET A 208 1.76 -6.22 9.68
N SER A 209 0.99 -5.82 10.72
CA SER A 209 1.52 -5.28 11.96
C SER A 209 2.38 -6.26 12.77
N ALA A 210 2.14 -7.56 12.59
CA ALA A 210 2.82 -8.62 13.32
C ALA A 210 3.60 -9.57 12.38
N LEU A 211 3.66 -9.30 11.08
CA LEU A 211 4.20 -10.21 10.05
C LEU A 211 3.66 -11.63 10.19
N GLY A 212 2.37 -11.75 10.57
CA GLY A 212 1.73 -13.03 10.88
C GLY A 212 2.39 -13.81 12.03
N ASN A 213 3.17 -13.16 12.90
CA ASN A 213 4.05 -13.76 13.92
C ASN A 213 5.02 -14.79 13.34
N ARG A 214 5.48 -14.60 12.11
CA ARG A 214 6.32 -15.50 11.34
C ARG A 214 7.42 -14.74 10.59
N GLU A 215 8.20 -13.94 11.31
CA GLU A 215 9.38 -13.22 10.76
C GLU A 215 10.43 -14.15 10.13
N ASP A 216 10.35 -15.44 10.46
CA ASP A 216 11.24 -16.48 9.94
C ASP A 216 10.94 -16.93 8.51
N LEU A 217 9.72 -16.68 8.01
CA LEU A 217 9.30 -17.17 6.69
C LEU A 217 10.09 -16.51 5.54
N PHE A 218 10.28 -15.20 5.61
CA PHE A 218 10.91 -14.42 4.55
C PHE A 218 11.95 -13.45 5.11
N PRO A 219 13.10 -13.95 5.57
CA PRO A 219 14.09 -13.14 6.30
C PRO A 219 14.78 -12.07 5.45
N GLY A 220 14.55 -12.04 4.14
CA GLY A 220 15.07 -11.00 3.23
C GLY A 220 14.06 -9.92 2.87
N SER A 221 12.84 -9.97 3.44
CA SER A 221 11.81 -8.98 3.17
C SER A 221 12.18 -7.61 3.73
N SER A 222 11.84 -6.57 2.97
CA SER A 222 12.01 -5.18 3.41
C SER A 222 11.21 -4.83 4.65
N TYR A 223 10.09 -5.52 4.89
CA TYR A 223 9.28 -5.35 6.10
C TYR A 223 9.96 -5.91 7.35
N VAL A 224 10.71 -7.03 7.23
CA VAL A 224 11.51 -7.54 8.35
C VAL A 224 12.58 -6.53 8.73
N ASP A 225 13.28 -5.95 7.75
CA ASP A 225 14.29 -4.93 7.99
C ASP A 225 13.66 -3.66 8.62
N LYS A 226 12.52 -3.19 8.09
CA LYS A 226 11.77 -2.08 8.68
C LYS A 226 11.33 -2.39 10.12
N TYR A 227 10.84 -3.60 10.39
CA TYR A 227 10.40 -4.03 11.71
C TYR A 227 11.58 -4.12 12.70
N ILE A 228 12.75 -4.57 12.25
CA ILE A 228 13.97 -4.62 13.05
C ILE A 228 14.54 -3.23 13.31
N GLU A 229 14.59 -2.36 12.28
CA GLU A 229 15.16 -1.01 12.38
C GLU A 229 14.21 -0.02 13.07
N ASN A 230 12.91 -0.13 12.82
CA ASN A 230 11.87 0.75 13.33
C ASN A 230 10.64 -0.05 13.81
N PRO A 231 10.80 -0.94 14.82
CA PRO A 231 9.70 -1.77 15.26
C PRO A 231 8.56 -0.90 15.77
N PRO A 232 7.29 -1.37 15.64
CA PRO A 232 6.17 -0.75 16.35
C PRO A 232 6.49 -0.65 17.82
N ALA A 233 6.23 0.51 18.43
CA ALA A 233 6.37 0.65 19.86
C ALA A 233 5.14 0.02 20.54
N ASP A 234 5.38 -0.90 21.46
CA ASP A 234 4.36 -1.31 22.43
C ASP A 234 4.19 -0.15 23.42
N TYR A 235 3.22 0.70 23.14
CA TYR A 235 3.05 1.96 23.87
C TYR A 235 1.59 2.18 24.26
N ASP A 236 1.38 2.13 25.58
CA ASP A 236 0.14 2.56 26.20
C ASP A 236 0.25 4.04 26.57
N VAL A 237 -0.58 4.88 25.98
CA VAL A 237 -0.59 6.32 26.27
C VAL A 237 -0.93 6.53 27.75
N PRO A 238 -0.07 7.20 28.54
CA PRO A 238 -0.32 7.46 29.97
C PRO A 238 -1.65 8.18 30.20
N ALA A 239 -2.40 7.71 31.19
CA ALA A 239 -3.74 8.23 31.48
C ALA A 239 -3.73 9.75 31.78
N GLU A 240 -2.66 10.25 32.38
CA GLU A 240 -2.48 11.68 32.64
C GLU A 240 -2.41 12.55 31.37
N TYR A 241 -1.99 12.00 30.23
CA TYR A 241 -2.02 12.74 28.95
C TYR A 241 -3.43 12.88 28.41
N LEU A 242 -4.31 11.91 28.72
CA LEU A 242 -5.70 11.90 28.29
C LEU A 242 -6.59 12.88 29.05
N ASP A 243 -6.08 13.50 30.12
CA ASP A 243 -6.75 14.61 30.83
C ASP A 243 -6.84 15.88 29.94
N ASP A 244 -5.96 16.03 28.95
CA ASP A 244 -6.09 17.06 27.93
C ASP A 244 -7.17 16.63 26.89
N ALA A 245 -8.28 17.36 26.89
CA ALA A 245 -9.43 17.05 26.04
C ALA A 245 -9.10 17.17 24.55
N THR A 246 -8.17 18.05 24.17
CA THR A 246 -7.73 18.25 22.79
C THR A 246 -6.93 17.05 22.33
N PHE A 247 -5.95 16.64 23.10
CA PHE A 247 -5.16 15.45 22.79
C PHE A 247 -6.00 14.17 22.81
N SER A 248 -6.88 14.02 23.81
CA SER A 248 -7.78 12.86 23.91
C SER A 248 -8.69 12.73 22.69
N ALA A 249 -9.25 13.83 22.16
CA ALA A 249 -10.07 13.83 20.97
C ALA A 249 -9.25 13.46 19.71
N LEU A 250 -8.03 14.01 19.60
CA LEU A 250 -7.10 13.73 18.50
C LEU A 250 -6.71 12.24 18.49
N LEU A 251 -6.31 11.72 19.64
CA LEU A 251 -5.89 10.33 19.79
C LEU A 251 -7.02 9.35 19.51
N THR A 252 -8.21 9.61 20.08
CA THR A 252 -9.40 8.76 19.84
C THR A 252 -9.74 8.65 18.35
N GLU A 253 -9.55 9.73 17.60
CA GLU A 253 -9.75 9.68 16.14
C GLU A 253 -8.62 8.89 15.45
N ALA A 254 -7.36 9.15 15.83
CA ALA A 254 -6.18 8.56 15.22
C ALA A 254 -6.12 7.03 15.39
N GLU A 255 -6.43 6.53 16.59
CA GLU A 255 -6.37 5.11 16.94
C GLU A 255 -7.36 4.23 16.16
N LYS A 256 -8.42 4.81 15.58
CA LYS A 256 -9.36 4.07 14.73
C LYS A 256 -8.68 3.46 13.49
N TYR A 257 -7.55 3.99 13.10
CA TYR A 257 -6.84 3.62 11.86
C TYR A 257 -5.53 2.88 12.12
N LEU A 258 -5.25 2.50 13.37
CA LEU A 258 -4.10 1.64 13.67
C LEU A 258 -4.12 0.39 12.78
N GLY A 259 -2.96 0.06 12.21
CA GLY A 259 -2.82 -1.08 11.31
C GLY A 259 -3.22 -0.83 9.85
N TYR A 260 -3.78 0.34 9.49
CA TYR A 260 -4.06 0.67 8.09
C TYR A 260 -2.75 0.78 7.30
N PRO A 261 -2.71 0.21 6.07
CA PRO A 261 -1.51 0.25 5.24
C PRO A 261 -1.19 1.67 4.76
N TYR A 262 0.08 1.93 4.47
CA TYR A 262 0.49 3.16 3.80
C TYR A 262 0.07 3.14 2.33
N VAL A 263 -0.63 4.16 1.87
CA VAL A 263 -1.00 4.33 0.46
C VAL A 263 -0.63 5.74 0.01
N TRP A 264 0.28 5.86 -0.91
CA TRP A 264 0.72 7.15 -1.43
C TRP A 264 -0.46 7.99 -1.96
N GLY A 265 -0.60 9.22 -1.43
CA GLY A 265 -1.72 10.10 -1.77
C GLY A 265 -3.05 9.75 -1.09
N GLY A 266 -3.10 8.67 -0.31
CA GLY A 266 -4.25 8.28 0.48
C GLY A 266 -4.60 9.32 1.55
N SER A 267 -5.90 9.53 1.83
CA SER A 267 -6.34 10.60 2.70
C SER A 267 -7.70 10.36 3.37
N SER A 268 -8.20 9.14 3.32
CA SER A 268 -9.48 8.75 3.95
C SER A 268 -9.48 7.25 4.25
N PRO A 269 -10.36 6.76 5.13
CA PRO A 269 -10.50 5.31 5.38
C PRO A 269 -10.75 4.49 4.11
N ASP A 270 -11.46 5.05 3.12
CA ASP A 270 -11.77 4.35 1.87
C ASP A 270 -10.56 4.17 0.94
N THR A 271 -9.53 4.99 1.11
CA THR A 271 -8.31 4.97 0.29
C THR A 271 -7.09 4.55 1.07
N SER A 272 -7.21 4.29 2.38
CA SER A 272 -6.13 4.32 3.35
C SER A 272 -5.40 5.68 3.33
N PHE A 273 -4.18 5.78 3.84
CA PHE A 273 -3.54 7.05 4.12
C PHE A 273 -2.07 7.06 3.70
N ASP A 274 -1.55 8.23 3.32
CA ASP A 274 -0.15 8.56 3.48
C ASP A 274 0.08 9.32 4.80
N CYS A 275 1.32 9.62 5.14
CA CYS A 275 1.67 10.27 6.41
C CYS A 275 0.90 11.58 6.65
N SER A 276 0.85 12.44 5.66
CA SER A 276 0.19 13.74 5.74
C SER A 276 -1.32 13.66 5.56
N GLY A 277 -1.80 12.69 4.79
CA GLY A 277 -3.22 12.39 4.65
C GLY A 277 -3.83 11.92 5.96
N PHE A 278 -3.15 11.03 6.65
CA PHE A 278 -3.53 10.56 7.98
C PHE A 278 -3.66 11.73 8.97
N VAL A 279 -2.60 12.51 9.14
CA VAL A 279 -2.61 13.63 10.09
C VAL A 279 -3.66 14.69 9.72
N SER A 280 -3.79 15.04 8.42
CA SER A 280 -4.81 15.99 7.96
C SER A 280 -6.22 15.49 8.24
N TYR A 281 -6.47 14.20 8.00
CA TYR A 281 -7.76 13.57 8.22
C TYR A 281 -8.11 13.56 9.73
N VAL A 282 -7.17 13.12 10.57
CA VAL A 282 -7.35 13.06 12.03
C VAL A 282 -7.62 14.43 12.62
N LEU A 283 -6.84 15.46 12.27
CA LEU A 283 -7.06 16.84 12.72
C LEU A 283 -8.44 17.36 12.33
N THR A 284 -8.90 17.05 11.12
CA THR A 284 -10.19 17.52 10.61
C THR A 284 -11.36 16.77 11.28
N ASN A 285 -11.28 15.44 11.38
CA ASN A 285 -12.39 14.64 11.90
C ASN A 285 -12.49 14.59 13.43
N SER A 286 -11.40 14.87 14.14
CA SER A 286 -11.46 15.15 15.58
C SER A 286 -12.16 16.48 15.90
N GLY A 287 -12.43 17.31 14.88
CA GLY A 287 -13.08 18.59 15.03
C GLY A 287 -12.15 19.72 15.54
N LEU A 288 -10.85 19.45 15.65
CA LEU A 288 -9.89 20.42 16.21
C LEU A 288 -9.45 21.46 15.19
N VAL A 289 -9.01 21.02 14.01
CA VAL A 289 -8.51 21.91 12.95
C VAL A 289 -8.98 21.39 11.59
N ASN A 290 -9.75 22.17 10.87
CA ASN A 290 -10.10 21.83 9.48
C ASN A 290 -8.92 22.17 8.56
N THR A 291 -8.07 21.19 8.30
CA THR A 291 -6.90 21.35 7.42
C THR A 291 -7.23 21.08 5.95
N GLY A 292 -8.35 20.41 5.66
CA GLY A 292 -8.53 19.76 4.37
C GLY A 292 -7.40 18.75 4.11
N ARG A 293 -7.00 18.57 2.85
CA ARG A 293 -5.87 17.70 2.48
C ARG A 293 -4.60 18.52 2.29
N LEU A 294 -3.74 18.53 3.29
CA LEU A 294 -2.40 19.14 3.23
C LEU A 294 -1.32 18.05 3.08
N GLY A 295 -0.24 18.38 2.40
CA GLY A 295 1.01 17.61 2.45
C GLY A 295 1.79 17.89 3.73
N ALA A 296 2.87 17.14 4.00
CA ALA A 296 3.68 17.29 5.21
C ALA A 296 4.24 18.71 5.38
N GLN A 297 4.75 19.32 4.31
CA GLN A 297 5.19 20.73 4.31
C GLN A 297 4.04 21.69 4.57
N GLY A 298 2.84 21.44 4.05
CA GLY A 298 1.67 22.25 4.30
C GLY A 298 1.22 22.22 5.75
N LEU A 299 1.24 21.04 6.37
CA LEU A 299 0.99 20.87 7.82
C LEU A 299 2.03 21.61 8.66
N TYR A 300 3.31 21.52 8.31
CA TYR A 300 4.35 22.28 8.99
C TYR A 300 4.10 23.80 8.93
N ASN A 301 3.71 24.29 7.77
CA ASN A 301 3.49 25.72 7.54
C ASN A 301 2.34 26.32 8.35
N ILE A 302 1.34 25.52 8.75
CA ILE A 302 0.24 25.99 9.61
C ILE A 302 0.56 25.87 11.11
N CYS A 303 1.61 25.13 11.48
CA CYS A 303 2.02 24.94 12.86
C CYS A 303 2.87 26.10 13.37
N THR A 304 2.82 26.33 14.69
CA THR A 304 3.79 27.15 15.40
C THR A 304 5.00 26.28 15.77
N PRO A 305 6.23 26.59 15.31
CA PRO A 305 7.42 25.83 15.69
C PRO A 305 7.66 25.85 17.20
N ILE A 306 8.01 24.71 17.79
CA ILE A 306 8.26 24.55 19.21
C ILE A 306 9.52 23.70 19.44
N SER A 307 10.12 23.81 20.63
CA SER A 307 11.30 23.02 21.04
C SER A 307 11.00 21.98 22.12
N SER A 308 9.83 22.07 22.78
CA SER A 308 9.42 21.15 23.84
C SER A 308 8.02 20.64 23.49
N PRO A 309 7.91 19.51 22.76
CA PRO A 309 6.63 18.99 22.32
C PRO A 309 5.82 18.45 23.50
N GLN A 310 4.52 18.56 23.39
CA GLN A 310 3.52 17.95 24.28
C GLN A 310 2.66 16.98 23.46
N PRO A 311 2.02 15.99 24.09
CA PRO A 311 1.06 15.12 23.40
C PRO A 311 0.04 15.94 22.60
N GLY A 312 -0.11 15.59 21.30
CA GLY A 312 -0.92 16.33 20.33
C GLY A 312 -0.13 17.24 19.41
N ASP A 313 1.08 17.65 19.75
CA ASP A 313 1.94 18.37 18.80
C ASP A 313 2.36 17.44 17.64
N LEU A 314 2.79 18.01 16.53
CA LEU A 314 3.28 17.25 15.38
C LEU A 314 4.80 17.19 15.36
N VAL A 315 5.32 16.06 14.89
CA VAL A 315 6.74 15.86 14.61
C VAL A 315 6.95 15.72 13.12
N PHE A 316 7.96 16.42 12.60
CA PHE A 316 8.24 16.53 11.18
C PHE A 316 9.65 16.04 10.86
N PHE A 317 9.77 15.40 9.68
CA PHE A 317 11.01 14.82 9.19
C PHE A 317 11.29 15.25 7.77
N GLN A 318 12.56 15.16 7.34
CA GLN A 318 13.04 15.45 6.01
C GLN A 318 13.85 14.29 5.46
N GLY A 319 13.93 14.16 4.11
CA GLY A 319 14.76 13.17 3.47
C GLY A 319 14.30 11.71 3.66
N THR A 320 13.06 11.47 4.07
CA THR A 320 12.47 10.12 4.15
C THR A 320 12.13 9.56 2.77
N TYR A 321 12.03 10.41 1.76
CA TYR A 321 11.97 10.12 0.33
C TYR A 321 12.50 11.33 -0.46
N ASP A 322 12.73 11.18 -1.76
CA ASP A 322 13.31 12.22 -2.61
C ASP A 322 12.35 13.40 -2.82
N THR A 323 12.40 14.34 -1.90
CA THR A 323 11.67 15.62 -1.97
C THR A 323 12.41 16.71 -1.20
N SER A 324 12.19 17.95 -1.56
CA SER A 324 12.73 19.09 -0.82
C SER A 324 11.83 19.46 0.35
N GLY A 325 12.44 19.80 1.51
CA GLY A 325 11.72 20.22 2.71
C GLY A 325 11.19 19.06 3.54
N VAL A 326 10.01 19.26 4.15
CA VAL A 326 9.40 18.26 5.03
C VAL A 326 8.81 17.12 4.21
N SER A 327 9.27 15.90 4.44
CA SER A 327 8.88 14.70 3.72
C SER A 327 7.95 13.77 4.52
N HIS A 328 7.95 13.84 5.87
CA HIS A 328 7.12 13.00 6.71
C HIS A 328 6.61 13.73 7.94
N VAL A 329 5.48 13.24 8.51
CA VAL A 329 4.85 13.83 9.68
C VAL A 329 4.18 12.75 10.53
N GLY A 330 4.25 12.92 11.86
CA GLY A 330 3.53 12.11 12.85
C GLY A 330 2.93 12.97 13.97
N ILE A 331 2.04 12.36 14.75
CA ILE A 331 1.46 12.96 15.96
C ILE A 331 2.35 12.55 17.15
N TYR A 332 2.91 13.52 17.84
CA TYR A 332 3.66 13.26 19.07
C TYR A 332 2.70 12.85 20.20
N VAL A 333 2.92 11.70 20.81
CA VAL A 333 2.02 11.15 21.84
C VAL A 333 2.65 11.12 23.24
N GLY A 334 3.83 11.72 23.39
CA GLY A 334 4.59 11.70 24.63
C GLY A 334 5.76 10.72 24.62
N ASP A 335 6.62 10.76 25.62
CA ASP A 335 7.70 9.79 25.91
C ASP A 335 8.63 9.44 24.74
N GLN A 336 8.84 10.38 23.82
CA GLN A 336 9.59 10.17 22.58
C GLN A 336 8.95 9.10 21.68
N VAL A 337 7.61 9.07 21.64
CA VAL A 337 6.82 8.21 20.75
C VAL A 337 5.94 9.08 19.86
N MET A 338 5.77 8.67 18.62
CA MET A 338 4.81 9.24 17.68
C MET A 338 3.82 8.18 17.21
N LEU A 339 2.59 8.60 16.89
CA LEU A 339 1.62 7.85 16.11
C LEU A 339 1.63 8.40 14.69
N HIS A 340 1.95 7.58 13.70
CA HIS A 340 2.10 8.02 12.33
C HIS A 340 1.67 6.96 11.31
N CYS A 341 1.44 7.40 10.08
CA CYS A 341 1.30 6.47 8.98
C CYS A 341 2.70 6.08 8.48
N GLY A 342 3.24 5.02 9.09
CA GLY A 342 4.51 4.40 8.74
C GLY A 342 4.32 3.39 7.61
N ASP A 343 3.82 2.29 7.81
CA ASP A 343 3.42 1.17 7.02
C ASP A 343 3.59 -0.08 7.89
N PRO A 344 2.56 -0.38 8.66
CA PRO A 344 1.25 0.28 8.75
C PRO A 344 1.24 1.55 9.62
N ILE A 345 0.02 2.14 9.84
CA ILE A 345 -0.20 3.16 10.87
C ILE A 345 0.07 2.54 12.23
N GLN A 346 1.02 3.12 12.98
CA GLN A 346 1.55 2.54 14.21
C GLN A 346 2.15 3.58 15.14
N TYR A 347 2.35 3.17 16.39
CA TYR A 347 3.24 3.86 17.32
C TYR A 347 4.69 3.53 16.98
N THR A 348 5.57 4.53 17.03
CA THR A 348 7.00 4.36 16.74
C THR A 348 7.85 5.21 17.65
N SER A 349 8.95 4.65 18.17
CA SER A 349 9.90 5.37 19.00
C SER A 349 10.71 6.38 18.17
N LEU A 350 10.76 7.62 18.62
CA LEU A 350 11.60 8.67 18.05
C LEU A 350 13.09 8.52 18.40
N ASN A 351 13.44 7.56 19.26
CA ASN A 351 14.81 7.31 19.69
C ASN A 351 15.61 6.45 18.70
N SER A 352 14.99 5.91 17.62
CA SER A 352 15.72 5.17 16.60
C SER A 352 16.69 6.08 15.84
N SER A 353 17.79 5.50 15.38
CA SER A 353 18.80 6.24 14.60
C SER A 353 18.21 6.81 13.32
N TYR A 354 17.27 6.09 12.70
CA TYR A 354 16.58 6.54 11.50
C TYR A 354 15.81 7.84 11.76
N TRP A 355 14.88 7.87 12.73
CA TRP A 355 14.08 9.07 13.01
C TRP A 355 14.93 10.22 13.51
N GLN A 356 15.98 9.96 14.30
CA GLN A 356 16.91 10.99 14.77
C GLN A 356 17.68 11.65 13.60
N SER A 357 18.11 10.86 12.60
CA SER A 357 18.84 11.38 11.44
C SER A 357 17.97 12.17 10.45
N HIS A 358 16.67 11.89 10.43
CA HIS A 358 15.70 12.56 9.56
C HIS A 358 14.89 13.65 10.26
N PHE A 359 15.11 13.86 11.55
CA PHE A 359 14.35 14.85 12.32
C PHE A 359 14.51 16.26 11.73
N TYR A 360 13.36 16.95 11.57
CA TYR A 360 13.31 18.31 11.06
C TYR A 360 12.88 19.30 12.15
N ALA A 361 11.70 19.14 12.74
CA ALA A 361 11.15 20.04 13.73
C ALA A 361 9.94 19.45 14.48
N TYR A 362 9.58 20.06 15.59
CA TYR A 362 8.25 19.94 16.17
C TYR A 362 7.40 21.18 15.84
N GLY A 363 6.09 21.01 15.74
CA GLY A 363 5.17 22.09 15.49
C GLY A 363 3.83 21.88 16.19
N ARG A 364 3.29 22.96 16.77
CA ARG A 364 1.96 22.96 17.40
C ARG A 364 0.91 23.39 16.41
N PRO A 365 -0.10 22.53 16.11
CA PRO A 365 -1.25 22.91 15.31
C PRO A 365 -2.04 24.07 15.93
N PRO A 366 -2.81 24.82 15.14
CA PRO A 366 -3.56 26.00 15.63
C PRO A 366 -4.91 25.61 16.26
N TYR A 367 -4.91 24.80 17.31
CA TYR A 367 -6.08 24.49 18.16
C TYR A 367 -5.98 25.01 19.58
#